data_5dc949d328ac7f06d96cfbd090c7bae6
#
_entry.id   5dc949d328ac7f06d96cfbd090c7bae6
#
_cell.length_a   1.000
_cell.length_b   1.000
_cell.length_c   1.000
_cell.angle_alpha   90.00
_cell.angle_beta   90.00
_cell.angle_gamma   90.00
#
_symmetry.space_group_name_H-M   'P 1'
#
loop_
_entity.id
_entity.type
_entity.pdbx_description
1 polymer ?
#
loop_
_entity_poly.entity_id
_entity_poly.type
_entity_poly.pdbx_seq_one_letter_code
_entity_poly.pdbx_strand_id
1 'polypeptide(L)'
;MSIRHGLLALLERGPRYGSRLRTEFESRTGSTWPLNVGQVYTTLSRLERDGMIVQDGSDDAGHDLYTITDDGRAELRNWFETPVDRTSPPRDELAIKLAMAVGAPGVDIRDVIQSQRHHTLKAMQDYTRLKAQALADVPANRDEVAWLLVVEQLIFQAEAEARWLDHCESRLVRLAEAVATEPAADPGPAAARG
;
A
#
# COMPACT_ATOMS: atom_id res chain seq x y z
N MET A 1 -2.86 8.62 -1.49
CA MET A 1 -3.07 8.28 -0.06
C MET A 1 -3.61 9.49 0.64
N SER A 2 -4.73 9.39 1.31
CA SER A 2 -5.43 10.55 1.83
C SER A 2 -5.17 10.76 3.32
N ILE A 3 -3.96 11.20 3.67
CA ILE A 3 -3.66 11.69 5.02
C ILE A 3 -4.66 12.78 5.42
N ARG A 4 -5.06 13.63 4.48
CA ARG A 4 -6.08 14.67 4.64
C ARG A 4 -7.37 14.12 5.26
N HIS A 5 -7.96 13.10 4.67
CA HIS A 5 -9.19 12.48 5.17
C HIS A 5 -8.98 11.70 6.47
N GLY A 6 -7.80 11.09 6.63
CA GLY A 6 -7.43 10.46 7.91
C GLY A 6 -7.42 11.45 9.07
N LEU A 7 -6.86 12.66 8.88
CA LEU A 7 -6.87 13.70 9.89
C LEU A 7 -8.28 14.26 10.14
N LEU A 8 -9.11 14.46 9.09
CA LEU A 8 -10.52 14.83 9.24
C LEU A 8 -11.30 13.79 10.06
N ALA A 9 -11.09 12.50 9.79
CA ALA A 9 -11.76 11.42 10.53
C ALA A 9 -11.38 11.37 12.02
N LEU A 10 -10.17 11.78 12.37
CA LEU A 10 -9.74 11.91 13.76
C LEU A 10 -10.39 13.15 14.42
N LEU A 11 -10.48 14.26 13.69
CA LEU A 11 -11.09 15.50 14.18
C LEU A 11 -12.61 15.39 14.35
N GLU A 12 -13.28 14.47 13.66
CA GLU A 12 -14.72 14.19 13.87
C GLU A 12 -15.04 13.74 15.31
N ARG A 13 -14.04 13.21 16.02
CA ARG A 13 -14.17 12.78 17.42
C ARG A 13 -13.95 13.88 18.44
N GLY A 14 -13.71 15.10 18.00
CA GLY A 14 -13.48 16.30 18.81
C GLY A 14 -12.15 16.98 18.54
N PRO A 15 -11.93 18.15 19.15
CA PRO A 15 -10.73 18.97 18.93
C PRO A 15 -9.42 18.22 19.25
N ARG A 16 -8.39 18.46 18.43
CA ARG A 16 -7.07 17.85 18.57
C ARG A 16 -5.98 18.81 18.12
N TYR A 17 -4.81 18.71 18.73
CA TYR A 17 -3.59 19.38 18.24
C TYR A 17 -2.77 18.45 17.33
N GLY A 18 -1.89 19.03 16.51
CA GLY A 18 -1.21 18.33 15.43
C GLY A 18 -0.42 17.08 15.85
N SER A 19 0.35 17.14 16.95
CA SER A 19 1.12 15.98 17.41
C SER A 19 0.23 14.84 17.92
N ARG A 20 -0.92 15.15 18.52
CA ARG A 20 -1.90 14.15 18.94
C ARG A 20 -2.54 13.45 17.73
N LEU A 21 -2.90 14.22 16.70
CA LEU A 21 -3.41 13.68 15.44
C LEU A 21 -2.42 12.70 14.81
N ARG A 22 -1.11 13.02 14.83
CA ARG A 22 -0.07 12.12 14.38
C ARG A 22 -0.07 10.80 15.16
N THR A 23 -0.01 10.91 16.49
CA THR A 23 0.05 9.73 17.36
C THR A 23 -1.19 8.83 17.21
N GLU A 24 -2.39 9.42 17.14
CA GLU A 24 -3.64 8.67 16.95
C GLU A 24 -3.71 8.02 15.56
N PHE A 25 -3.20 8.69 14.52
CA PHE A 25 -3.12 8.12 13.18
C PHE A 25 -2.16 6.92 13.14
N GLU A 26 -0.95 7.09 13.69
CA GLU A 26 0.06 6.03 13.76
C GLU A 26 -0.43 4.83 14.59
N SER A 27 -1.12 5.08 15.70
CA SER A 27 -1.71 4.02 16.53
C SER A 27 -2.72 3.19 15.75
N ARG A 28 -3.63 3.83 15.01
CA ARG A 28 -4.67 3.15 14.21
C ARG A 28 -4.14 2.40 13.00
N THR A 29 -3.03 2.86 12.46
CA THR A 29 -2.38 2.24 11.30
C THR A 29 -1.22 1.35 11.69
N GLY A 30 -0.99 1.15 13.01
CA GLY A 30 0.11 0.36 13.56
C GLY A 30 1.47 0.85 13.09
N SER A 31 1.60 2.16 12.93
CA SER A 31 2.82 2.80 12.38
C SER A 31 3.24 2.27 11.00
N THR A 32 2.35 1.59 10.29
CA THR A 32 2.60 1.13 8.92
C THR A 32 2.91 2.31 7.98
N TRP A 33 2.30 3.46 8.24
CA TRP A 33 2.53 4.71 7.52
C TRP A 33 2.89 5.84 8.50
N PRO A 34 4.16 5.91 8.93
CA PRO A 34 4.58 6.95 9.87
C PRO A 34 4.41 8.33 9.25
N LEU A 35 3.89 9.29 10.03
CA LEU A 35 3.71 10.65 9.60
C LEU A 35 4.85 11.54 10.11
N ASN A 36 5.46 12.29 9.21
CA ASN A 36 6.35 13.39 9.60
C ASN A 36 5.52 14.55 10.19
N VAL A 37 6.01 15.16 11.27
CA VAL A 37 5.36 16.30 11.92
C VAL A 37 5.09 17.44 10.94
N GLY A 38 6.05 17.79 10.09
CA GLY A 38 5.87 18.79 9.04
C GLY A 38 4.76 18.46 8.05
N GLN A 39 4.59 17.17 7.73
CA GLN A 39 3.51 16.67 6.87
C GLN A 39 2.12 16.88 7.49
N VAL A 40 2.00 16.66 8.80
CA VAL A 40 0.76 16.89 9.54
C VAL A 40 0.38 18.37 9.51
N TYR A 41 1.31 19.26 9.91
CA TYR A 41 1.02 20.71 9.92
C TYR A 41 0.79 21.28 8.51
N THR A 42 1.53 20.82 7.50
CA THR A 42 1.25 21.20 6.10
C THR A 42 -0.16 20.78 5.68
N THR A 43 -0.60 19.60 6.10
CA THR A 43 -1.94 19.10 5.79
C THR A 43 -3.01 19.89 6.54
N LEU A 44 -2.79 20.20 7.82
CA LEU A 44 -3.70 21.04 8.63
C LEU A 44 -3.85 22.42 8.01
N SER A 45 -2.75 23.10 7.65
CA SER A 45 -2.80 24.41 6.99
C SER A 45 -3.58 24.39 5.66
N ARG A 46 -3.48 23.28 4.89
CA ARG A 46 -4.29 23.14 3.66
C ARG A 46 -5.76 22.91 3.96
N LEU A 47 -6.08 22.08 4.95
CA LEU A 47 -7.45 21.86 5.40
C LEU A 47 -8.11 23.12 5.91
N GLU A 48 -7.38 23.95 6.67
CA GLU A 48 -7.85 25.23 7.19
C GLU A 48 -8.07 26.25 6.06
N ARG A 49 -7.10 26.40 5.15
CA ARG A 49 -7.24 27.23 3.95
C ARG A 49 -8.46 26.84 3.10
N ASP A 50 -8.72 25.54 3.00
CA ASP A 50 -9.85 24.98 2.23
C ASP A 50 -11.17 25.02 3.03
N GLY A 51 -11.19 25.59 4.24
CA GLY A 51 -12.38 25.74 5.09
C GLY A 51 -12.90 24.44 5.75
N MET A 52 -12.13 23.35 5.70
CA MET A 52 -12.54 22.04 6.22
C MET A 52 -12.34 21.91 7.73
N ILE A 53 -11.45 22.70 8.29
CA ILE A 53 -11.16 22.80 9.73
C ILE A 53 -10.99 24.27 10.11
N VAL A 54 -11.09 24.54 11.40
CA VAL A 54 -10.72 25.83 12.00
C VAL A 54 -9.80 25.59 13.18
N GLN A 55 -8.89 26.53 13.42
CA GLN A 55 -8.18 26.61 14.68
C GLN A 55 -9.14 27.20 15.72
N ASP A 56 -9.41 26.46 16.79
CA ASP A 56 -10.38 26.82 17.82
C ASP A 56 -9.71 26.74 19.20
N GLY A 57 -8.99 27.81 19.53
CA GLY A 57 -8.31 27.96 20.81
C GLY A 57 -7.00 27.16 20.92
N SER A 58 -6.56 27.03 22.17
CA SER A 58 -5.36 26.29 22.54
C SER A 58 -5.66 25.43 23.77
N ASP A 59 -4.91 24.33 23.94
CA ASP A 59 -4.97 23.56 25.18
C ASP A 59 -4.23 24.27 26.33
N ASP A 60 -4.28 23.69 27.54
CA ASP A 60 -3.60 24.21 28.73
C ASP A 60 -2.07 24.28 28.59
N ALA A 61 -1.50 23.56 27.63
CA ALA A 61 -0.07 23.55 27.32
C ALA A 61 0.28 24.54 26.17
N GLY A 62 -0.70 25.25 25.63
CA GLY A 62 -0.52 26.24 24.55
C GLY A 62 -0.45 25.65 23.15
N HIS A 63 -0.89 24.42 22.93
CA HIS A 63 -0.96 23.83 21.60
C HIS A 63 -2.25 24.24 20.89
N ASP A 64 -2.14 24.69 19.63
CA ASP A 64 -3.27 25.03 18.80
C ASP A 64 -4.20 23.84 18.59
N LEU A 65 -5.46 23.98 18.93
CA LEU A 65 -6.51 23.01 18.74
C LEU A 65 -7.20 23.24 17.39
N TYR A 66 -7.45 22.15 16.68
CA TYR A 66 -8.17 22.15 15.41
C TYR A 66 -9.50 21.43 15.56
N THR A 67 -10.54 21.99 14.95
CA THR A 67 -11.89 21.44 14.94
C THR A 67 -12.39 21.32 13.50
N ILE A 68 -13.07 20.21 13.19
CA ILE A 68 -13.68 20.00 11.88
C ILE A 68 -14.90 20.91 11.70
N THR A 69 -15.04 21.50 10.53
CA THR A 69 -16.22 22.31 10.14
C THR A 69 -17.34 21.43 9.57
N ASP A 70 -18.52 22.01 9.30
CA ASP A 70 -19.60 21.30 8.62
C ASP A 70 -19.22 20.93 7.17
N ASP A 71 -18.46 21.77 6.48
CA ASP A 71 -17.89 21.45 5.16
C ASP A 71 -16.89 20.30 5.25
N GLY A 72 -16.04 20.28 6.28
CA GLY A 72 -15.14 19.16 6.55
C GLY A 72 -15.88 17.86 6.82
N ARG A 73 -17.00 17.90 7.55
CA ARG A 73 -17.86 16.72 7.77
C ARG A 73 -18.55 16.25 6.50
N ALA A 74 -18.98 17.17 5.65
CA ALA A 74 -19.57 16.83 4.35
C ALA A 74 -18.56 16.15 3.44
N GLU A 75 -17.33 16.69 3.35
CA GLU A 75 -16.21 16.08 2.61
C GLU A 75 -15.86 14.68 3.15
N LEU A 76 -15.82 14.53 4.47
CA LEU A 76 -15.52 13.26 5.11
C LEU A 76 -16.59 12.19 4.82
N ARG A 77 -17.88 12.55 4.84
CA ARG A 77 -18.97 11.64 4.46
C ARG A 77 -18.82 11.19 3.00
N ASN A 78 -18.62 12.14 2.09
CA ASN A 78 -18.40 11.85 0.68
C ASN A 78 -17.21 10.90 0.46
N TRP A 79 -16.13 11.11 1.20
CA TRP A 79 -14.96 10.23 1.12
C TRP A 79 -15.24 8.79 1.57
N PHE A 80 -16.02 8.59 2.63
CA PHE A 80 -16.41 7.25 3.08
C PHE A 80 -17.38 6.56 2.12
N GLU A 81 -18.24 7.31 1.44
CA GLU A 81 -19.22 6.79 0.49
C GLU A 81 -18.62 6.52 -0.89
N THR A 82 -17.52 7.19 -1.24
CA THR A 82 -16.90 7.06 -2.56
C THR A 82 -15.91 5.89 -2.58
N PRO A 83 -16.09 4.90 -3.47
CA PRO A 83 -15.12 3.83 -3.65
C PRO A 83 -13.75 4.36 -4.07
N VAL A 84 -12.68 3.68 -3.62
CA VAL A 84 -11.33 4.01 -4.06
C VAL A 84 -11.17 3.64 -5.53
N ASP A 85 -10.99 4.64 -6.39
CA ASP A 85 -10.71 4.43 -7.81
C ASP A 85 -9.34 3.78 -8.02
N ARG A 86 -9.32 2.70 -8.80
CA ARG A 86 -8.13 1.94 -9.21
C ARG A 86 -7.98 1.82 -10.73
N THR A 87 -8.68 2.64 -11.48
CA THR A 87 -8.61 2.64 -12.95
C THR A 87 -7.23 3.05 -13.48
N SER A 88 -6.48 3.82 -12.69
CA SER A 88 -5.08 4.16 -12.97
C SER A 88 -4.18 3.53 -11.90
N PRO A 89 -3.77 2.27 -12.06
CA PRO A 89 -2.92 1.62 -11.07
C PRO A 89 -1.60 2.39 -10.92
N PRO A 90 -1.10 2.56 -9.69
CA PRO A 90 0.21 3.15 -9.47
C PRO A 90 1.29 2.31 -10.15
N ARG A 91 2.41 2.94 -10.49
CA ARG A 91 3.57 2.20 -10.99
C ARG A 91 4.01 1.21 -9.93
N ASP A 92 3.98 -0.07 -10.29
CA ASP A 92 4.44 -1.17 -9.45
C ASP A 92 5.89 -1.48 -9.81
N GLU A 93 6.81 -1.26 -8.87
CA GLU A 93 8.24 -1.46 -9.08
C GLU A 93 8.57 -2.92 -9.38
N LEU A 94 7.90 -3.86 -8.70
CA LEU A 94 8.13 -5.28 -8.91
C LEU A 94 7.67 -5.73 -10.29
N ALA A 95 6.51 -5.28 -10.74
CA ALA A 95 6.01 -5.58 -12.09
C ALA A 95 6.94 -5.00 -13.17
N ILE A 96 7.44 -3.78 -12.98
CA ILE A 96 8.42 -3.16 -13.89
C ILE A 96 9.73 -3.96 -13.87
N LYS A 97 10.24 -4.33 -12.69
CA LYS A 97 11.47 -5.10 -12.52
C LYS A 97 11.39 -6.43 -13.25
N LEU A 98 10.30 -7.18 -13.08
CA LEU A 98 10.12 -8.45 -13.77
C LEU A 98 9.99 -8.27 -15.29
N ALA A 99 9.22 -7.28 -15.74
CA ALA A 99 9.10 -6.99 -17.17
C ALA A 99 10.45 -6.65 -17.82
N MET A 100 11.31 -5.90 -17.13
CA MET A 100 12.63 -5.54 -17.63
C MET A 100 13.64 -6.69 -17.50
N ALA A 101 13.46 -7.63 -16.59
CA ALA A 101 14.32 -8.80 -16.43
C ALA A 101 14.14 -9.83 -17.57
N VAL A 102 12.99 -9.83 -18.26
CA VAL A 102 12.76 -10.72 -19.40
C VAL A 102 13.75 -10.39 -20.52
N GLY A 103 14.66 -11.32 -20.81
CA GLY A 103 15.67 -11.15 -21.87
C GLY A 103 16.79 -10.17 -21.54
N ALA A 104 16.90 -9.67 -20.30
CA ALA A 104 18.00 -8.80 -19.89
C ALA A 104 19.33 -9.57 -19.86
N PRO A 105 20.40 -9.08 -20.52
CA PRO A 105 21.70 -9.78 -20.50
C PRO A 105 22.25 -9.93 -19.08
N GLY A 106 22.67 -11.14 -18.72
CA GLY A 106 23.27 -11.44 -17.41
C GLY A 106 22.29 -11.48 -16.23
N VAL A 107 20.98 -11.42 -16.48
CA VAL A 107 19.94 -11.53 -15.46
C VAL A 107 19.19 -12.84 -15.63
N ASP A 108 19.20 -13.68 -14.59
CA ASP A 108 18.26 -14.80 -14.52
C ASP A 108 16.97 -14.33 -13.85
N ILE A 109 15.90 -14.25 -14.63
CA ILE A 109 14.58 -13.83 -14.14
C ILE A 109 14.04 -14.77 -13.05
N ARG A 110 14.41 -16.05 -13.04
CA ARG A 110 13.99 -17.00 -12.02
C ARG A 110 14.59 -16.64 -10.67
N ASP A 111 15.87 -16.26 -10.64
CA ASP A 111 16.53 -15.79 -9.42
C ASP A 111 15.86 -14.54 -8.87
N VAL A 112 15.46 -13.62 -9.76
CA VAL A 112 14.72 -12.40 -9.38
C VAL A 112 13.38 -12.76 -8.73
N ILE A 113 12.62 -13.69 -9.34
CA ILE A 113 11.33 -14.17 -8.81
C ILE A 113 11.53 -14.87 -7.47
N GLN A 114 12.48 -15.77 -7.33
CA GLN A 114 12.70 -16.53 -6.09
C GLN A 114 13.19 -15.63 -4.95
N SER A 115 14.06 -14.67 -5.25
CA SER A 115 14.51 -13.67 -4.26
C SER A 115 13.34 -12.85 -3.74
N GLN A 116 12.47 -12.34 -4.62
CA GLN A 116 11.30 -11.58 -4.23
C GLN A 116 10.30 -12.46 -3.44
N ARG A 117 10.05 -13.68 -3.93
CA ARG A 117 9.16 -14.62 -3.27
C ARG A 117 9.59 -14.92 -1.84
N HIS A 118 10.88 -15.14 -1.61
CA HIS A 118 11.43 -15.35 -0.28
C HIS A 118 11.17 -14.12 0.62
N HIS A 119 11.43 -12.92 0.11
CA HIS A 119 11.17 -11.66 0.82
C HIS A 119 9.70 -11.51 1.20
N THR A 120 8.79 -11.77 0.25
CA THR A 120 7.33 -11.65 0.44
C THR A 120 6.82 -12.65 1.48
N LEU A 121 7.28 -13.91 1.42
CA LEU A 121 6.90 -14.93 2.41
C LEU A 121 7.40 -14.59 3.82
N LYS A 122 8.60 -14.03 3.93
CA LYS A 122 9.12 -13.56 5.22
C LYS A 122 8.27 -12.41 5.77
N ALA A 123 7.94 -11.41 4.94
CA ALA A 123 7.05 -10.32 5.33
C ALA A 123 5.67 -10.83 5.79
N MET A 124 5.09 -11.79 5.07
CA MET A 124 3.82 -12.42 5.43
C MET A 124 3.90 -13.14 6.79
N GLN A 125 5.00 -13.84 7.08
CA GLN A 125 5.21 -14.45 8.40
C GLN A 125 5.28 -13.41 9.51
N ASP A 126 5.95 -12.28 9.28
CA ASP A 126 6.06 -11.20 10.26
C ASP A 126 4.69 -10.56 10.51
N TYR A 127 3.90 -10.28 9.47
CA TYR A 127 2.53 -9.76 9.60
C TYR A 127 1.60 -10.75 10.31
N THR A 128 1.71 -12.05 10.00
CA THR A 128 0.92 -13.10 10.68
C THR A 128 1.25 -13.17 12.16
N ARG A 129 2.52 -13.00 12.53
CA ARG A 129 2.95 -12.94 13.94
C ARG A 129 2.38 -11.70 14.63
N LEU A 130 2.42 -10.53 13.97
CA LEU A 130 1.80 -9.30 14.49
C LEU A 130 0.30 -9.47 14.71
N LYS A 131 -0.40 -10.09 13.74
CA LYS A 131 -1.83 -10.41 13.86
C LYS A 131 -2.10 -11.33 15.05
N ALA A 132 -1.31 -12.39 15.21
CA ALA A 132 -1.45 -13.33 16.32
C ALA A 132 -1.24 -12.65 17.67
N GLN A 133 -0.27 -11.73 17.78
CA GLN A 133 -0.05 -10.94 18.99
C GLN A 133 -1.22 -10.01 19.28
N ALA A 134 -1.77 -9.34 18.26
CA ALA A 134 -2.92 -8.44 18.40
C ALA A 134 -4.22 -9.19 18.78
N LEU A 135 -4.32 -10.48 18.48
CA LEU A 135 -5.46 -11.35 18.81
C LEU A 135 -5.22 -12.21 20.07
N ALA A 136 -4.07 -12.08 20.73
CA ALA A 136 -3.81 -12.80 21.99
C ALA A 136 -4.83 -12.44 23.08
N ASP A 137 -5.30 -11.18 23.05
CA ASP A 137 -6.42 -10.71 23.84
C ASP A 137 -7.56 -10.24 22.92
N VAL A 138 -8.79 -10.22 23.41
CA VAL A 138 -9.92 -9.64 22.68
C VAL A 138 -9.67 -8.14 22.48
N PRO A 139 -9.76 -7.59 21.25
CA PRO A 139 -9.57 -6.16 21.02
C PRO A 139 -10.43 -5.31 21.95
N ALA A 140 -9.79 -4.55 22.83
CA ALA A 140 -10.46 -3.80 23.88
C ALA A 140 -11.05 -2.48 23.38
N ASN A 141 -10.59 -1.99 22.23
CA ASN A 141 -10.98 -0.70 21.71
C ASN A 141 -11.01 -0.67 20.17
N ARG A 142 -11.62 0.41 19.64
CA ARG A 142 -11.79 0.59 18.18
C ARG A 142 -10.46 0.78 17.43
N ASP A 143 -9.42 1.24 18.08
CA ASP A 143 -8.13 1.50 17.45
C ASP A 143 -7.38 0.19 17.22
N GLU A 144 -7.51 -0.78 18.12
CA GLU A 144 -7.00 -2.15 17.93
C GLU A 144 -7.73 -2.87 16.78
N VAL A 145 -9.05 -2.71 16.68
CA VAL A 145 -9.81 -3.23 15.54
C VAL A 145 -9.35 -2.58 14.23
N ALA A 146 -9.14 -1.27 14.20
CA ALA A 146 -8.65 -0.57 13.02
C ALA A 146 -7.26 -1.05 12.59
N TRP A 147 -6.38 -1.28 13.56
CA TRP A 147 -5.06 -1.86 13.33
C TRP A 147 -5.14 -3.28 12.75
N LEU A 148 -6.02 -4.12 13.25
CA LEU A 148 -6.25 -5.47 12.70
C LEU A 148 -6.62 -5.44 11.23
N LEU A 149 -7.50 -4.53 10.80
CA LEU A 149 -7.86 -4.38 9.40
C LEU A 149 -6.65 -4.02 8.52
N VAL A 150 -5.74 -3.19 9.03
CA VAL A 150 -4.52 -2.82 8.31
C VAL A 150 -3.56 -4.01 8.19
N VAL A 151 -3.30 -4.75 9.27
CA VAL A 151 -2.37 -5.88 9.23
C VAL A 151 -2.92 -7.03 8.38
N GLU A 152 -4.23 -7.26 8.41
CA GLU A 152 -4.87 -8.24 7.54
C GLU A 152 -4.75 -7.86 6.06
N GLN A 153 -4.93 -6.59 5.73
CA GLN A 153 -4.75 -6.09 4.37
C GLN A 153 -3.32 -6.32 3.87
N LEU A 154 -2.28 -6.13 4.72
CA LEU A 154 -0.89 -6.42 4.38
C LEU A 154 -0.64 -7.93 4.15
N ILE A 155 -1.29 -8.80 4.92
CA ILE A 155 -1.23 -10.27 4.72
C ILE A 155 -1.83 -10.63 3.37
N PHE A 156 -3.04 -10.15 3.05
CA PHE A 156 -3.70 -10.42 1.76
C PHE A 156 -2.92 -9.89 0.57
N GLN A 157 -2.25 -8.75 0.70
CA GLN A 157 -1.36 -8.23 -0.34
C GLN A 157 -0.16 -9.17 -0.55
N ALA A 158 0.50 -9.59 0.53
CA ALA A 158 1.64 -10.51 0.44
C ALA A 158 1.24 -11.87 -0.16
N GLU A 159 0.07 -12.40 0.20
CA GLU A 159 -0.48 -13.63 -0.41
C GLU A 159 -0.75 -13.47 -1.90
N ALA A 160 -1.32 -12.35 -2.32
CA ALA A 160 -1.59 -12.07 -3.73
C ALA A 160 -0.29 -11.93 -4.53
N GLU A 161 0.72 -11.25 -3.95
CA GLU A 161 2.04 -11.11 -4.57
C GLU A 161 2.74 -12.47 -4.71
N ALA A 162 2.77 -13.30 -3.66
CA ALA A 162 3.36 -14.63 -3.70
C ALA A 162 2.70 -15.50 -4.79
N ARG A 163 1.38 -15.48 -4.86
CA ARG A 163 0.60 -16.21 -5.87
C ARG A 163 0.88 -15.72 -7.29
N TRP A 164 1.06 -14.41 -7.46
CA TRP A 164 1.43 -13.83 -8.76
C TRP A 164 2.85 -14.25 -9.18
N LEU A 165 3.82 -14.27 -8.25
CA LEU A 165 5.18 -14.74 -8.51
C LEU A 165 5.22 -16.22 -8.93
N ASP A 166 4.47 -17.09 -8.25
CA ASP A 166 4.31 -18.49 -8.62
C ASP A 166 3.71 -18.64 -10.03
N HIS A 167 2.75 -17.78 -10.38
CA HIS A 167 2.19 -17.74 -11.74
C HIS A 167 3.22 -17.29 -12.78
N CYS A 168 4.02 -16.25 -12.49
CA CYS A 168 5.09 -15.79 -13.38
C CYS A 168 6.10 -16.89 -13.66
N GLU A 169 6.56 -17.60 -12.64
CA GLU A 169 7.49 -18.72 -12.79
C GLU A 169 6.91 -19.83 -13.67
N SER A 170 5.68 -20.25 -13.39
CA SER A 170 4.98 -21.28 -14.17
C SER A 170 4.79 -20.86 -15.63
N ARG A 171 4.57 -19.58 -15.89
CA ARG A 171 4.42 -19.06 -17.26
C ARG A 171 5.74 -19.06 -18.01
N LEU A 172 6.85 -18.70 -17.35
CA LEU A 172 8.18 -18.72 -17.95
C LEU A 172 8.62 -20.14 -18.33
N VAL A 173 8.32 -21.13 -17.49
CA VAL A 173 8.58 -22.54 -17.80
C VAL A 173 7.83 -22.96 -19.07
N ARG A 174 6.53 -22.71 -19.15
CA ARG A 174 5.71 -23.04 -20.34
C ARG A 174 6.18 -22.34 -21.62
N LEU A 175 6.61 -21.08 -21.52
CA LEU A 175 7.14 -20.35 -22.68
C LEU A 175 8.46 -20.93 -23.15
N ALA A 176 9.37 -21.33 -22.24
CA ALA A 176 10.62 -21.97 -22.57
C ALA A 176 10.39 -23.33 -23.25
N GLU A 177 9.44 -24.12 -22.78
CA GLU A 177 9.06 -25.40 -23.40
C GLU A 177 8.46 -25.21 -24.80
N ALA A 178 7.62 -24.20 -24.99
CA ALA A 178 7.02 -23.87 -26.29
C ALA A 178 8.07 -23.48 -27.34
N VAL A 179 9.06 -22.67 -26.94
CA VAL A 179 10.18 -22.26 -27.82
C VAL A 179 11.10 -23.47 -28.15
N ALA A 180 11.32 -24.37 -27.20
CA ALA A 180 12.13 -25.56 -27.41
C ALA A 180 11.46 -26.60 -28.34
N THR A 181 10.12 -26.52 -28.47
CA THR A 181 9.34 -27.47 -29.30
C THR A 181 9.05 -26.92 -30.70
N GLU A 182 9.36 -25.65 -31.00
CA GLU A 182 9.27 -25.14 -32.37
C GLU A 182 10.32 -25.84 -33.25
N PRO A 183 9.91 -26.58 -34.31
CA PRO A 183 10.88 -27.23 -35.21
C PRO A 183 11.71 -26.14 -35.90
N ALA A 184 13.02 -26.30 -35.88
CA ALA A 184 13.93 -25.41 -36.59
C ALA A 184 13.38 -25.21 -38.02
N ALA A 185 13.12 -23.98 -38.40
CA ALA A 185 12.67 -23.67 -39.76
C ALA A 185 13.64 -24.30 -40.75
N ASP A 186 13.11 -25.22 -41.57
CA ASP A 186 13.86 -25.88 -42.63
C ASP A 186 14.49 -24.78 -43.52
N PRO A 187 15.83 -24.72 -43.66
CA PRO A 187 16.44 -23.82 -44.60
C PRO A 187 16.08 -24.33 -45.99
N GLY A 188 15.01 -23.75 -46.56
CA GLY A 188 14.54 -24.11 -47.90
C GLY A 188 15.68 -24.28 -48.90
N PRO A 189 15.52 -25.14 -49.93
CA PRO A 189 16.60 -25.57 -50.81
C PRO A 189 17.25 -24.36 -51.49
N ALA A 190 18.56 -24.23 -51.27
CA ALA A 190 19.37 -23.25 -51.99
C ALA A 190 19.17 -23.46 -53.50
N ALA A 191 18.56 -22.49 -54.14
CA ALA A 191 18.37 -22.46 -55.58
C ALA A 191 19.75 -22.54 -56.24
N ALA A 192 20.08 -23.70 -56.71
CA ALA A 192 21.19 -23.91 -57.63
C ALA A 192 20.85 -23.12 -58.91
N ARG A 193 21.50 -22.00 -59.11
CA ARG A 193 21.61 -21.36 -60.40
C ARG A 193 22.96 -21.69 -60.96
N GLY A 194 22.93 -22.56 -62.02
CA GLY A 194 24.02 -22.71 -62.99
C GLY A 194 24.21 -21.45 -63.86
#